data_bc4a00b8f0ea6d99700d52a4fbdd55d8
#
_entry.id   bc4a00b8f0ea6d99700d52a4fbdd55d8
#
_cell.length_a   1.000
_cell.length_b   1.000
_cell.length_c   1.000
_cell.angle_alpha   90.00
_cell.angle_beta   90.00
_cell.angle_gamma   90.00
#
_symmetry.space_group_name_H-M   'P 1'
#
loop_
_entity.id
_entity.type
_entity.pdbx_description
1 polymer ?
#
loop_
_entity_poly.entity_id
_entity_poly.type
_entity_poly.pdbx_seq_one_letter_code
_entity_poly.pdbx_strand_id
1 'polypeptide(L)'
;PLALTGCVTDPVSGQRNTSKTAMYGLGGAAVCGIVGALTHGGKGARNSALACGAIGAGVGGYMDYQEKKLRENLKNTNIEVERQGNQIKLVMPENVTFATGSAALSDQARNALATASETLVQYPDTTLTINGHTDNTGNDAINEPLSRNRALAVADYLQSRGVNGSRLTTAGYGSRHPIASNATAEGRAQNRRVEILINPDQNAIKAAQQQM
;
A
#
# COMPACT_ATOMS: atom_id res chain seq x y z
N PRO A 1 23.58 1.47 -33.56
CA PRO A 1 22.64 1.50 -32.47
C PRO A 1 22.57 0.13 -31.80
N LEU A 2 23.27 -0.03 -30.68
CA LEU A 2 23.31 -1.26 -29.91
C LEU A 2 22.08 -1.25 -29.01
N ALA A 3 21.08 -2.08 -29.31
CA ALA A 3 19.96 -2.35 -28.44
C ALA A 3 20.45 -3.27 -27.30
N LEU A 4 20.62 -2.71 -26.11
CA LEU A 4 20.81 -3.48 -24.88
C LEU A 4 19.47 -4.07 -24.45
N THR A 5 19.18 -5.29 -24.89
CA THR A 5 18.06 -6.08 -24.39
C THR A 5 18.44 -6.65 -23.02
N GLY A 6 18.07 -5.95 -21.96
CA GLY A 6 18.18 -6.47 -20.60
C GLY A 6 17.13 -7.55 -20.36
N CYS A 7 17.54 -8.80 -20.33
CA CYS A 7 16.71 -9.92 -19.89
C CYS A 7 16.72 -9.98 -18.37
N VAL A 8 15.58 -9.76 -17.72
CA VAL A 8 15.40 -10.04 -16.29
C VAL A 8 14.85 -11.46 -16.16
N THR A 9 15.56 -12.31 -15.42
CA THR A 9 15.11 -13.66 -15.09
C THR A 9 14.23 -13.55 -13.84
N ASP A 10 13.00 -14.03 -13.91
CA ASP A 10 12.10 -14.12 -12.78
C ASP A 10 12.65 -15.14 -11.77
N PRO A 11 12.92 -14.74 -10.51
CA PRO A 11 13.52 -15.62 -9.52
C PRO A 11 12.58 -16.74 -9.04
N VAL A 12 11.29 -16.69 -9.38
CA VAL A 12 10.28 -17.68 -8.96
C VAL A 12 9.97 -18.68 -10.07
N SER A 13 9.94 -18.24 -11.34
CA SER A 13 9.55 -19.09 -12.48
C SER A 13 10.69 -19.47 -13.41
N GLY A 14 11.88 -18.87 -13.30
CA GLY A 14 13.02 -19.14 -14.17
C GLY A 14 12.85 -18.74 -15.64
N GLN A 15 11.70 -18.16 -16.00
CA GLN A 15 11.44 -17.71 -17.36
C GLN A 15 12.09 -16.36 -17.69
N ARG A 16 12.77 -16.29 -18.82
CA ARG A 16 13.28 -15.05 -19.37
C ARG A 16 12.19 -14.30 -20.11
N ASN A 17 11.59 -13.32 -19.45
CA ASN A 17 10.67 -12.39 -20.10
C ASN A 17 11.38 -11.05 -20.32
N THR A 18 11.39 -10.56 -21.55
CA THR A 18 11.74 -9.17 -21.86
C THR A 18 10.57 -8.30 -21.44
N SER A 19 10.59 -7.83 -20.19
CA SER A 19 9.52 -6.94 -19.70
C SER A 19 9.71 -5.56 -20.34
N LYS A 20 8.68 -5.07 -21.00
CA LYS A 20 8.61 -3.68 -21.50
C LYS A 20 8.86 -2.68 -20.36
N THR A 21 8.54 -3.04 -19.13
CA THR A 21 8.78 -2.35 -17.88
C THR A 21 10.29 -2.03 -17.66
N ALA A 22 11.20 -2.97 -17.94
CA ALA A 22 12.64 -2.74 -17.77
C ALA A 22 13.17 -1.68 -18.76
N MET A 23 12.61 -1.61 -19.95
CA MET A 23 13.07 -0.70 -21.00
C MET A 23 12.64 0.76 -20.72
N TYR A 24 11.40 0.96 -20.23
CA TYR A 24 10.88 2.29 -19.90
C TYR A 24 11.32 2.78 -18.51
N GLY A 25 11.41 1.88 -17.52
CA GLY A 25 11.81 2.22 -16.16
C GLY A 25 13.25 2.74 -16.04
N LEU A 26 14.20 2.17 -16.81
CA LEU A 26 15.60 2.61 -16.80
C LEU A 26 15.78 3.99 -17.43
N GLY A 27 15.05 4.29 -18.51
CA GLY A 27 15.07 5.61 -19.15
C GLY A 27 14.53 6.72 -18.26
N GLY A 28 13.35 6.50 -17.65
CA GLY A 28 12.73 7.46 -16.74
C GLY A 28 13.57 7.71 -15.48
N ALA A 29 14.14 6.67 -14.88
CA ALA A 29 15.00 6.80 -13.71
C ALA A 29 16.26 7.64 -13.95
N ALA A 30 16.88 7.51 -15.14
CA ALA A 30 18.07 8.27 -15.51
C ALA A 30 17.77 9.78 -15.64
N VAL A 31 16.69 10.15 -16.34
CA VAL A 31 16.32 11.55 -16.56
C VAL A 31 15.96 12.25 -15.23
N CYS A 32 15.12 11.62 -14.40
CA CYS A 32 14.73 12.22 -13.14
C CYS A 32 15.84 12.23 -12.08
N GLY A 33 16.77 11.27 -12.15
CA GLY A 33 17.97 11.28 -11.31
C GLY A 33 18.82 12.53 -11.54
N ILE A 34 18.96 12.96 -12.78
CA ILE A 34 19.69 14.18 -13.14
C ILE A 34 18.96 15.43 -12.61
N VAL A 35 17.65 15.53 -12.80
CA VAL A 35 16.86 16.66 -12.30
C VAL A 35 16.88 16.71 -10.76
N GLY A 36 16.72 15.57 -10.09
CA GLY A 36 16.78 15.50 -8.63
C GLY A 36 18.13 15.86 -8.04
N ALA A 37 19.24 15.54 -8.74
CA ALA A 37 20.58 15.92 -8.35
C ALA A 37 20.80 17.44 -8.44
N LEU A 38 20.25 18.08 -9.48
CA LEU A 38 20.36 19.52 -9.67
C LEU A 38 19.59 20.33 -8.64
N THR A 39 18.47 19.80 -8.10
CA THR A 39 17.59 20.53 -7.19
C THR A 39 17.83 20.23 -5.71
N HIS A 40 18.21 19.00 -5.36
CA HIS A 40 18.25 18.53 -3.96
C HIS A 40 19.52 17.71 -3.61
N GLY A 41 20.53 17.70 -4.45
CA GLY A 41 21.77 16.94 -4.22
C GLY A 41 21.61 15.42 -4.34
N GLY A 42 22.61 14.66 -3.89
CA GLY A 42 22.70 13.21 -4.13
C GLY A 42 21.54 12.37 -3.51
N LYS A 43 20.94 12.81 -2.41
CA LYS A 43 19.76 12.15 -1.82
C LYS A 43 18.49 12.42 -2.65
N GLY A 44 18.34 13.64 -3.17
CA GLY A 44 17.27 14.02 -4.07
C GLY A 44 17.33 13.25 -5.39
N ALA A 45 18.53 13.06 -5.96
CA ALA A 45 18.73 12.27 -7.17
C ALA A 45 18.23 10.83 -7.03
N ARG A 46 18.57 10.17 -5.93
CA ARG A 46 18.13 8.77 -5.67
C ARG A 46 16.63 8.66 -5.52
N ASN A 47 16.02 9.54 -4.75
CA ASN A 47 14.58 9.49 -4.51
C ASN A 47 13.78 9.83 -5.77
N SER A 48 14.20 10.84 -6.50
CA SER A 48 13.56 11.21 -7.77
C SER A 48 13.75 10.13 -8.85
N ALA A 49 14.93 9.51 -8.96
CA ALA A 49 15.17 8.44 -9.91
C ALA A 49 14.32 7.19 -9.62
N LEU A 50 14.11 6.85 -8.35
CA LEU A 50 13.26 5.73 -7.95
C LEU A 50 11.78 6.01 -8.28
N ALA A 51 11.27 7.18 -7.93
CA ALA A 51 9.88 7.55 -8.21
C ALA A 51 9.61 7.64 -9.72
N CYS A 52 10.48 8.29 -10.47
CA CYS A 52 10.33 8.43 -11.93
C CYS A 52 10.55 7.12 -12.70
N GLY A 53 11.42 6.24 -12.22
CA GLY A 53 11.56 4.90 -12.79
C GLY A 53 10.27 4.09 -12.67
N ALA A 54 9.58 4.20 -11.53
CA ALA A 54 8.28 3.59 -11.32
C ALA A 54 7.19 4.20 -12.24
N ILE A 55 7.16 5.53 -12.37
CA ILE A 55 6.20 6.24 -13.24
C ILE A 55 6.47 5.91 -14.72
N GLY A 56 7.73 5.88 -15.17
CA GLY A 56 8.08 5.53 -16.54
C GLY A 56 7.70 4.11 -16.95
N ALA A 57 7.54 3.21 -15.98
CA ALA A 57 7.03 1.84 -16.20
C ALA A 57 5.50 1.77 -16.30
N GLY A 58 4.79 2.89 -16.19
CA GLY A 58 3.33 2.98 -16.18
C GLY A 58 2.72 2.61 -14.83
N VAL A 59 1.37 2.57 -14.79
CA VAL A 59 0.61 2.30 -13.55
C VAL A 59 1.05 0.96 -12.90
N GLY A 60 1.24 -0.08 -13.70
CA GLY A 60 1.68 -1.39 -13.22
C GLY A 60 3.03 -1.33 -12.52
N GLY A 61 4.03 -0.72 -13.16
CA GLY A 61 5.36 -0.59 -12.59
C GLY A 61 5.40 0.27 -11.33
N TYR A 62 4.61 1.36 -11.30
CA TYR A 62 4.47 2.19 -10.10
C TYR A 62 3.97 1.37 -8.90
N MET A 63 2.92 0.59 -9.13
CA MET A 63 2.34 -0.26 -8.09
C MET A 63 3.27 -1.41 -7.70
N ASP A 64 4.04 -1.98 -8.65
CA ASP A 64 5.00 -3.05 -8.37
C ASP A 64 6.14 -2.58 -7.45
N TYR A 65 6.67 -1.37 -7.69
CA TYR A 65 7.68 -0.77 -6.81
C TYR A 65 7.12 -0.45 -5.42
N GLN A 66 5.90 0.08 -5.35
CA GLN A 66 5.25 0.36 -4.07
C GLN A 66 4.97 -0.93 -3.30
N GLU A 67 4.44 -1.97 -3.95
CA GLU A 67 4.21 -3.28 -3.34
C GLU A 67 5.51 -3.87 -2.78
N LYS A 68 6.57 -3.90 -3.59
CA LYS A 68 7.87 -4.42 -3.16
C LYS A 68 8.37 -3.72 -1.90
N LYS A 69 8.27 -2.39 -1.85
CA LYS A 69 8.66 -1.62 -0.67
C LYS A 69 7.80 -1.92 0.55
N LEU A 70 6.50 -2.02 0.38
CA LEU A 70 5.60 -2.40 1.47
C LEU A 70 5.92 -3.81 2.00
N ARG A 71 6.15 -4.79 1.13
CA ARG A 71 6.55 -6.15 1.53
C ARG A 71 7.88 -6.19 2.26
N GLU A 72 8.89 -5.47 1.78
CA GLU A 72 10.21 -5.36 2.43
C GLU A 72 10.08 -4.74 3.84
N ASN A 73 9.32 -3.66 3.94
CA ASN A 73 9.19 -2.88 5.16
C ASN A 73 8.29 -3.57 6.20
N LEU A 74 7.28 -4.32 5.76
CA LEU A 74 6.30 -4.97 6.65
C LEU A 74 6.57 -6.46 6.92
N LYS A 75 7.64 -7.03 6.36
CA LYS A 75 7.95 -8.48 6.48
C LYS A 75 8.04 -9.03 7.91
N ASN A 76 8.39 -8.17 8.87
CA ASN A 76 8.51 -8.54 10.29
C ASN A 76 7.30 -8.07 11.12
N THR A 77 6.22 -7.71 10.47
CA THR A 77 4.95 -7.32 11.09
C THR A 77 3.88 -8.37 10.80
N ASN A 78 2.77 -8.31 11.52
CA ASN A 78 1.62 -9.19 11.24
C ASN A 78 0.65 -8.56 10.22
N ILE A 79 1.14 -7.67 9.35
CA ILE A 79 0.36 -7.09 8.26
C ILE A 79 0.66 -7.87 7.00
N GLU A 80 -0.38 -8.46 6.42
CA GLU A 80 -0.28 -9.12 5.12
C GLU A 80 -0.36 -8.11 3.99
N VAL A 81 0.50 -8.29 2.97
CA VAL A 81 0.50 -7.48 1.76
C VAL A 81 0.05 -8.36 0.60
N GLU A 82 -1.15 -8.12 0.09
CA GLU A 82 -1.72 -8.83 -1.04
C GLU A 82 -1.74 -7.96 -2.30
N ARG A 83 -1.53 -8.57 -3.47
CA ARG A 83 -1.72 -7.89 -4.75
C ARG A 83 -3.01 -8.37 -5.42
N GLN A 84 -3.85 -7.44 -5.84
CA GLN A 84 -5.09 -7.71 -6.57
C GLN A 84 -5.12 -6.85 -7.84
N GLY A 85 -4.57 -7.36 -8.94
CA GLY A 85 -4.40 -6.59 -10.17
C GLY A 85 -3.53 -5.34 -9.95
N ASN A 86 -4.09 -4.15 -10.16
CA ASN A 86 -3.41 -2.89 -9.89
C ASN A 86 -3.62 -2.34 -8.48
N GLN A 87 -4.33 -3.05 -7.61
CA GLN A 87 -4.55 -2.67 -6.22
C GLN A 87 -3.60 -3.44 -5.30
N ILE A 88 -3.10 -2.79 -4.26
CA ILE A 88 -2.41 -3.43 -3.14
C ILE A 88 -3.35 -3.40 -1.94
N LYS A 89 -3.54 -4.52 -1.28
CA LYS A 89 -4.33 -4.64 -0.06
C LYS A 89 -3.42 -4.98 1.11
N LEU A 90 -3.49 -4.19 2.18
CA LEU A 90 -2.86 -4.51 3.46
C LEU A 90 -3.94 -5.03 4.39
N VAL A 91 -3.76 -6.22 4.95
CA VAL A 91 -4.67 -6.83 5.91
C VAL A 91 -4.06 -6.77 7.30
N MET A 92 -4.77 -6.15 8.22
CA MET A 92 -4.38 -5.94 9.62
C MET A 92 -5.34 -6.71 10.55
N PRO A 93 -4.94 -7.87 11.09
CA PRO A 93 -5.77 -8.61 12.05
C PRO A 93 -6.03 -7.81 13.33
N GLU A 94 -7.25 -7.93 13.90
CA GLU A 94 -7.65 -7.17 15.10
C GLU A 94 -6.71 -7.37 16.28
N ASN A 95 -6.35 -8.63 16.57
CA ASN A 95 -5.60 -9.01 17.77
C ASN A 95 -4.21 -8.36 17.87
N VAL A 96 -3.65 -7.93 16.75
CA VAL A 96 -2.37 -7.21 16.71
C VAL A 96 -2.55 -5.71 16.49
N THR A 97 -3.72 -5.32 15.98
CA THR A 97 -4.00 -3.92 15.62
C THR A 97 -4.61 -3.13 16.76
N PHE A 98 -5.52 -3.72 17.53
CA PHE A 98 -6.29 -3.05 18.58
C PHE A 98 -6.30 -3.84 19.89
N ALA A 99 -6.54 -3.13 20.99
CA ALA A 99 -6.97 -3.78 22.23
C ALA A 99 -8.38 -4.36 22.06
N THR A 100 -8.71 -5.42 22.79
CA THR A 100 -10.01 -6.10 22.72
C THR A 100 -11.17 -5.13 22.92
N GLY A 101 -12.14 -5.15 22.01
CA GLY A 101 -13.33 -4.28 22.05
C GLY A 101 -13.04 -2.79 21.87
N SER A 102 -11.81 -2.41 21.48
CA SER A 102 -11.36 -1.03 21.35
C SER A 102 -11.05 -0.66 19.90
N ALA A 103 -11.00 0.64 19.62
CA ALA A 103 -10.44 1.23 18.42
C ALA A 103 -9.05 1.87 18.66
N ALA A 104 -8.50 1.76 19.87
CA ALA A 104 -7.17 2.27 20.18
C ALA A 104 -6.10 1.37 19.52
N LEU A 105 -5.23 1.97 18.73
CA LEU A 105 -4.13 1.25 18.08
C LEU A 105 -3.11 0.75 19.12
N SER A 106 -2.70 -0.50 18.97
CA SER A 106 -1.58 -1.06 19.73
C SER A 106 -0.25 -0.42 19.32
N ASP A 107 0.77 -0.52 20.15
CA ASP A 107 2.12 -0.03 19.79
C ASP A 107 2.71 -0.81 18.60
N GLN A 108 2.40 -2.10 18.48
CA GLN A 108 2.80 -2.91 17.34
C GLN A 108 2.16 -2.39 16.03
N ALA A 109 0.87 -2.08 16.06
CA ALA A 109 0.19 -1.49 14.91
C ALA A 109 0.73 -0.10 14.57
N ARG A 110 0.99 0.74 15.57
CA ARG A 110 1.58 2.07 15.34
C ARG A 110 2.95 1.98 14.67
N ASN A 111 3.82 1.07 15.12
CA ASN A 111 5.13 0.88 14.50
C ASN A 111 5.02 0.38 13.06
N ALA A 112 4.14 -0.58 12.80
CA ALA A 112 3.91 -1.10 11.45
C ALA A 112 3.31 -0.04 10.51
N LEU A 113 2.32 0.73 10.98
CA LEU A 113 1.72 1.84 10.22
C LEU A 113 2.70 3.00 10.01
N ALA A 114 3.60 3.30 10.98
CA ALA A 114 4.66 4.28 10.79
C ALA A 114 5.58 3.88 9.63
N THR A 115 5.99 2.62 9.60
CA THR A 115 6.83 2.08 8.51
C THR A 115 6.08 2.06 7.16
N ALA A 116 4.79 1.68 7.15
CA ALA A 116 3.97 1.74 5.95
C ALA A 116 3.80 3.18 5.43
N SER A 117 3.62 4.15 6.34
CA SER A 117 3.42 5.56 5.98
C SER A 117 4.61 6.16 5.24
N GLU A 118 5.84 5.75 5.53
CA GLU A 118 7.04 6.19 4.80
C GLU A 118 6.92 5.84 3.30
N THR A 119 6.48 4.62 3.00
CA THR A 119 6.23 4.21 1.62
C THR A 119 5.05 4.96 1.02
N LEU A 120 3.95 5.14 1.75
CA LEU A 120 2.76 5.83 1.26
C LEU A 120 3.01 7.32 0.97
N VAL A 121 3.90 7.95 1.72
CA VAL A 121 4.35 9.34 1.47
C VAL A 121 5.28 9.40 0.26
N GLN A 122 6.17 8.40 0.10
CA GLN A 122 7.09 8.32 -1.04
C GLN A 122 6.34 8.10 -2.37
N TYR A 123 5.20 7.40 -2.34
CA TYR A 123 4.36 7.10 -3.50
C TYR A 123 3.00 7.82 -3.37
N PRO A 124 2.94 9.14 -3.67
CA PRO A 124 1.75 9.97 -3.42
C PRO A 124 0.59 9.71 -4.40
N ASP A 125 0.86 9.17 -5.60
CA ASP A 125 -0.12 9.03 -6.67
C ASP A 125 -1.01 7.78 -6.50
N THR A 126 -1.46 7.56 -5.26
CA THR A 126 -2.41 6.52 -4.89
C THR A 126 -3.47 7.05 -3.94
N THR A 127 -4.67 6.49 -4.01
CA THR A 127 -5.74 6.69 -3.03
C THR A 127 -5.81 5.49 -2.09
N LEU A 128 -6.23 5.73 -0.86
CA LEU A 128 -6.32 4.71 0.17
C LEU A 128 -7.75 4.62 0.70
N THR A 129 -8.34 3.42 0.63
CA THR A 129 -9.62 3.12 1.25
C THR A 129 -9.39 2.21 2.44
N ILE A 130 -9.78 2.65 3.63
CA ILE A 130 -9.56 1.93 4.88
C ILE A 130 -10.90 1.38 5.34
N ASN A 131 -11.01 0.05 5.36
CA ASN A 131 -12.23 -0.68 5.63
C ASN A 131 -12.11 -1.44 6.96
N GLY A 132 -13.02 -1.17 7.90
CA GLY A 132 -13.10 -1.90 9.16
C GLY A 132 -14.14 -3.00 9.09
N HIS A 133 -13.81 -4.15 9.67
CA HIS A 133 -14.68 -5.34 9.74
C HIS A 133 -14.70 -5.93 11.14
N THR A 134 -15.81 -6.57 11.49
CA THR A 134 -15.99 -7.35 12.71
C THR A 134 -16.39 -8.79 12.36
N ASP A 135 -16.40 -9.67 13.34
CA ASP A 135 -17.13 -10.92 13.23
C ASP A 135 -18.65 -10.68 13.50
N ASN A 136 -19.43 -11.75 13.52
CA ASN A 136 -20.87 -11.70 13.77
C ASN A 136 -21.25 -11.72 15.26
N THR A 137 -20.28 -11.57 16.17
CA THR A 137 -20.56 -11.52 17.61
C THR A 137 -21.17 -10.15 17.96
N GLY A 138 -22.28 -10.17 18.69
CA GLY A 138 -23.04 -8.97 19.01
C GLY A 138 -24.10 -8.62 17.93
N ASN A 139 -24.31 -7.34 17.72
CA ASN A 139 -25.28 -6.82 16.75
C ASN A 139 -24.72 -5.66 15.93
N ASP A 140 -25.44 -5.26 14.88
CA ASP A 140 -25.00 -4.21 13.96
C ASP A 140 -24.88 -2.84 14.65
N ALA A 141 -25.70 -2.56 15.66
CA ALA A 141 -25.63 -1.30 16.41
C ALA A 141 -24.30 -1.12 17.16
N ILE A 142 -23.62 -2.22 17.46
CA ILE A 142 -22.29 -2.24 18.08
C ILE A 142 -21.19 -2.38 17.02
N ASN A 143 -21.36 -3.31 16.09
CA ASN A 143 -20.33 -3.71 15.13
C ASN A 143 -20.06 -2.64 14.07
N GLU A 144 -21.10 -1.94 13.63
CA GLU A 144 -20.94 -0.91 12.59
C GLU A 144 -20.14 0.30 13.09
N PRO A 145 -20.48 0.95 14.23
CA PRO A 145 -19.65 2.04 14.75
C PRO A 145 -18.26 1.58 15.18
N LEU A 146 -18.10 0.37 15.75
CA LEU A 146 -16.77 -0.14 16.13
C LEU A 146 -15.87 -0.29 14.92
N SER A 147 -16.35 -0.91 13.83
CA SER A 147 -15.61 -1.08 12.60
C SER A 147 -15.23 0.27 11.95
N ARG A 148 -16.16 1.23 11.97
CA ARG A 148 -15.90 2.60 11.48
C ARG A 148 -14.84 3.31 12.30
N ASN A 149 -14.94 3.27 13.63
CA ASN A 149 -13.97 3.92 14.52
C ASN A 149 -12.56 3.32 14.38
N ARG A 150 -12.45 2.01 14.14
CA ARG A 150 -11.19 1.34 13.84
C ARG A 150 -10.57 1.81 12.52
N ALA A 151 -11.37 1.92 11.47
CA ALA A 151 -10.93 2.47 10.20
C ALA A 151 -10.46 3.93 10.34
N LEU A 152 -11.19 4.75 11.09
CA LEU A 152 -10.83 6.13 11.39
C LEU A 152 -9.51 6.22 12.18
N ALA A 153 -9.33 5.40 13.21
CA ALA A 153 -8.10 5.41 14.00
C ALA A 153 -6.85 5.10 13.15
N VAL A 154 -6.97 4.19 12.18
CA VAL A 154 -5.90 3.91 11.21
C VAL A 154 -5.67 5.11 10.28
N ALA A 155 -6.73 5.72 9.75
CA ALA A 155 -6.63 6.89 8.86
C ALA A 155 -5.98 8.08 9.57
N ASP A 156 -6.42 8.40 10.78
CA ASP A 156 -5.89 9.50 11.59
C ASP A 156 -4.40 9.29 11.90
N TYR A 157 -4.01 8.06 12.19
CA TYR A 157 -2.61 7.74 12.42
C TYR A 157 -1.77 7.92 11.15
N LEU A 158 -2.20 7.41 10.00
CA LEU A 158 -1.52 7.60 8.71
C LEU A 158 -1.40 9.09 8.38
N GLN A 159 -2.46 9.87 8.59
CA GLN A 159 -2.44 11.32 8.38
C GLN A 159 -1.45 12.02 9.32
N SER A 160 -1.39 11.63 10.59
CA SER A 160 -0.41 12.16 11.55
C SER A 160 1.04 11.85 11.17
N ARG A 161 1.25 10.82 10.33
CA ARG A 161 2.55 10.41 9.78
C ARG A 161 2.86 11.02 8.40
N GLY A 162 2.06 11.99 7.95
CA GLY A 162 2.31 12.75 6.73
C GLY A 162 1.61 12.26 5.47
N VAL A 163 0.75 11.24 5.57
CA VAL A 163 -0.10 10.83 4.43
C VAL A 163 -1.19 11.90 4.25
N ASN A 164 -1.33 12.42 3.04
CA ASN A 164 -2.32 13.47 2.76
C ASN A 164 -3.75 12.95 2.99
N GLY A 165 -4.51 13.63 3.86
CA GLY A 165 -5.88 13.26 4.21
C GLY A 165 -6.85 13.20 3.03
N SER A 166 -6.61 13.99 1.97
CA SER A 166 -7.44 13.94 0.76
C SER A 166 -7.37 12.61 -0.01
N ARG A 167 -6.33 11.81 0.27
CA ARG A 167 -6.16 10.46 -0.29
C ARG A 167 -6.87 9.39 0.51
N LEU A 168 -7.33 9.69 1.73
CA LEU A 168 -7.86 8.73 2.69
C LEU A 168 -9.38 8.71 2.66
N THR A 169 -9.96 7.53 2.52
CA THR A 169 -11.40 7.28 2.67
C THR A 169 -11.59 6.15 3.66
N THR A 170 -12.57 6.26 4.56
CA THR A 170 -12.83 5.26 5.59
C THR A 170 -14.24 4.72 5.48
N ALA A 171 -14.41 3.41 5.73
CA ALA A 171 -15.70 2.75 5.81
C ALA A 171 -15.73 1.71 6.94
N GLY A 172 -16.88 1.59 7.62
CA GLY A 172 -17.15 0.53 8.57
C GLY A 172 -18.22 -0.41 8.01
N TYR A 173 -17.89 -1.68 7.90
CA TYR A 173 -18.79 -2.69 7.33
C TYR A 173 -19.40 -3.61 8.39
N GLY A 174 -18.99 -3.47 9.66
CA GLY A 174 -19.45 -4.40 10.70
C GLY A 174 -19.18 -5.84 10.28
N SER A 175 -20.13 -6.72 10.46
CA SER A 175 -20.05 -8.16 10.13
C SER A 175 -20.50 -8.52 8.71
N ARG A 176 -20.82 -7.53 7.85
CA ARG A 176 -21.48 -7.76 6.56
C ARG A 176 -20.57 -8.38 5.46
N HIS A 177 -19.26 -8.33 5.63
CA HIS A 177 -18.30 -8.84 4.64
C HIS A 177 -17.33 -9.85 5.27
N PRO A 178 -17.80 -11.05 5.67
CA PRO A 178 -16.92 -12.08 6.21
C PRO A 178 -16.03 -12.67 5.11
N ILE A 179 -14.78 -12.96 5.46
CA ILE A 179 -13.83 -13.68 4.58
C ILE A 179 -13.64 -15.14 5.02
N ALA A 180 -14.15 -15.49 6.20
CA ALA A 180 -14.08 -16.84 6.77
C ALA A 180 -15.38 -17.17 7.51
N SER A 181 -15.55 -18.43 7.89
CA SER A 181 -16.73 -18.89 8.63
C SER A 181 -16.80 -18.27 10.01
N ASN A 182 -17.93 -17.64 10.35
CA ASN A 182 -18.20 -17.16 11.70
C ASN A 182 -18.52 -18.28 12.72
N ALA A 183 -18.68 -19.52 12.25
CA ALA A 183 -18.98 -20.66 13.13
C ALA A 183 -17.77 -21.06 13.99
N THR A 184 -16.55 -20.84 13.52
CA THR A 184 -15.31 -21.19 14.22
C THR A 184 -14.65 -19.97 14.85
N ALA A 185 -13.88 -20.17 15.90
CA ALA A 185 -13.14 -19.09 16.56
C ALA A 185 -12.06 -18.50 15.64
N GLU A 186 -11.38 -19.35 14.86
CA GLU A 186 -10.37 -19.00 13.89
C GLU A 186 -10.96 -18.15 12.76
N GLY A 187 -12.10 -18.55 12.22
CA GLY A 187 -12.78 -17.80 11.17
C GLY A 187 -13.29 -16.43 11.66
N ARG A 188 -13.82 -16.36 12.88
CA ARG A 188 -14.18 -15.07 13.49
C ARG A 188 -12.94 -14.16 13.65
N ALA A 189 -11.79 -14.72 14.06
CA ALA A 189 -10.56 -13.96 14.18
C ALA A 189 -10.09 -13.39 12.83
N GLN A 190 -10.26 -14.13 11.73
CA GLN A 190 -9.97 -13.64 10.38
C GLN A 190 -10.93 -12.54 9.92
N ASN A 191 -12.21 -12.62 10.33
CA ASN A 191 -13.22 -11.62 10.00
C ASN A 191 -12.96 -10.29 10.72
N ARG A 192 -12.42 -10.31 11.95
CA ARG A 192 -12.05 -9.11 12.70
C ARG A 192 -10.74 -8.53 12.17
N ARG A 193 -10.85 -7.58 11.27
CA ARG A 193 -9.68 -6.99 10.58
C ARG A 193 -9.94 -5.55 10.13
N VAL A 194 -8.87 -4.87 9.81
CA VAL A 194 -8.90 -3.64 8.99
C VAL A 194 -8.14 -3.92 7.69
N GLU A 195 -8.71 -3.51 6.58
CA GLU A 195 -8.08 -3.56 5.26
C GLU A 195 -7.74 -2.15 4.79
N ILE A 196 -6.54 -1.96 4.27
CA ILE A 196 -6.13 -0.73 3.58
C ILE A 196 -5.97 -1.08 2.11
N LEU A 197 -6.88 -0.59 1.28
CA LEU A 197 -6.86 -0.76 -0.17
C LEU A 197 -6.11 0.43 -0.80
N ILE A 198 -4.98 0.16 -1.42
CA ILE A 198 -4.15 1.17 -2.08
C ILE A 198 -4.42 1.06 -3.58
N ASN A 199 -5.08 2.07 -4.13
CA ASN A 199 -5.46 2.14 -5.53
C ASN A 199 -4.60 3.18 -6.25
N PRO A 200 -4.14 2.92 -7.48
CA PRO A 200 -3.45 3.90 -8.26
C PRO A 200 -4.39 5.04 -8.65
N ASP A 201 -3.97 6.28 -8.44
CA ASP A 201 -4.62 7.43 -9.06
C ASP A 201 -4.14 7.52 -10.51
N GLN A 202 -4.93 6.97 -11.42
CA GLN A 202 -4.58 6.90 -12.83
C GLN A 202 -4.39 8.28 -13.48
N ASN A 203 -5.11 9.29 -12.99
CA ASN A 203 -4.99 10.64 -13.54
C ASN A 203 -3.68 11.29 -13.09
N ALA A 204 -3.34 11.18 -11.81
CA ALA A 204 -2.08 11.67 -11.28
C ALA A 204 -0.88 10.99 -11.94
N ILE A 205 -0.91 9.65 -12.09
CA ILE A 205 0.16 8.89 -12.73
C ILE A 205 0.31 9.26 -14.21
N LYS A 206 -0.78 9.39 -14.96
CA LYS A 206 -0.75 9.84 -16.36
C LYS A 206 -0.25 11.27 -16.50
N ALA A 207 -0.68 12.19 -15.62
CA ALA A 207 -0.22 13.58 -15.62
C ALA A 207 1.30 13.65 -15.37
N ALA A 208 1.82 12.86 -14.43
CA ALA A 208 3.26 12.77 -14.18
C ALA A 208 4.05 12.22 -15.37
N GLN A 209 3.48 11.27 -16.12
CA GLN A 209 4.08 10.71 -17.33
C GLN A 209 4.14 11.72 -18.50
N GLN A 210 3.18 12.65 -18.59
CA GLN A 210 3.12 13.66 -19.65
C GLN A 210 4.10 14.83 -19.43
N GLN A 211 4.64 14.98 -18.21
CA GLN A 211 5.60 16.04 -17.85
C GLN A 211 7.07 15.59 -18.01
N MET A 212 7.30 14.36 -18.41
CA MET A 212 8.62 13.79 -18.69
C MET A 212 8.95 13.81 -20.18
#